data_74599a48b1bbb25b6379708089b0bc1c
#
_entry.id   74599a48b1bbb25b6379708089b0bc1c
#
_cell.length_a   1.000
_cell.length_b   1.000
_cell.length_c   1.000
_cell.angle_alpha   90.00
_cell.angle_beta   90.00
_cell.angle_gamma   90.00
#
_symmetry.space_group_name_H-M   'P 1'
#
loop_
_entity.id
_entity.type
_entity.pdbx_description
1 polymer ?
#
loop_
_entity_poly.entity_id
_entity_poly.type
_entity_poly.pdbx_seq_one_letter_code
_entity_poly.pdbx_strand_id
1 'polypeptide(L)'
;MSSATEFLQAGQEGFEKRDSSGVEKFITDDFEMITPLRREAKQGFLDWVAAGGNPTTVSDIEVIYENDDIAVVYHVLQSGNAVGAKVMCCGSKRDGKFYAWRVAMAAS
;
A
#
# COMPACT_ATOMS: atom_id res chain seq x y z
N MET A 1 10.63 -13.44 -2.90
CA MET A 1 9.93 -12.22 -3.32
C MET A 1 9.42 -11.47 -2.10
N SER A 2 9.45 -10.14 -2.13
CA SER A 2 9.04 -9.32 -0.99
C SER A 2 7.52 -9.27 -0.87
N SER A 3 6.96 -9.56 0.32
CA SER A 3 5.51 -9.45 0.54
C SER A 3 5.03 -8.00 0.45
N ALA A 4 5.88 -7.03 0.80
CA ALA A 4 5.55 -5.62 0.65
C ALA A 4 5.43 -5.23 -0.83
N THR A 5 6.35 -5.71 -1.67
CA THR A 5 6.28 -5.48 -3.12
C THR A 5 5.02 -6.12 -3.70
N GLU A 6 4.72 -7.36 -3.30
CA GLU A 6 3.52 -8.05 -3.76
C GLU A 6 2.25 -7.32 -3.33
N PHE A 7 2.21 -6.82 -2.09
CA PHE A 7 1.08 -6.07 -1.56
C PHE A 7 0.85 -4.79 -2.38
N LEU A 8 1.92 -4.03 -2.66
CA LEU A 8 1.81 -2.80 -3.44
C LEU A 8 1.34 -3.08 -4.87
N GLN A 9 1.88 -4.14 -5.49
CA GLN A 9 1.48 -4.54 -6.83
C GLN A 9 0.03 -5.01 -6.87
N ALA A 10 -0.41 -5.78 -5.87
CA ALA A 10 -1.79 -6.22 -5.77
C ALA A 10 -2.75 -5.04 -5.58
N GLY A 11 -2.34 -4.03 -4.81
CA GLY A 11 -3.12 -2.81 -4.63
C GLY A 11 -3.26 -2.04 -5.94
N GLN A 12 -2.17 -1.89 -6.68
CA GLN A 12 -2.19 -1.21 -7.98
C GLN A 12 -3.10 -1.93 -8.96
N GLU A 13 -2.99 -3.25 -9.03
CA GLU A 13 -3.85 -4.05 -9.90
C GLU A 13 -5.31 -3.95 -9.47
N GLY A 14 -5.57 -3.92 -8.16
CA GLY A 14 -6.93 -3.75 -7.62
C GLY A 14 -7.54 -2.40 -8.01
N PHE A 15 -6.75 -1.33 -8.03
CA PHE A 15 -7.21 -0.02 -8.51
C PHE A 15 -7.62 -0.09 -9.97
N GLU A 16 -6.79 -0.70 -10.80
CA GLU A 16 -7.02 -0.78 -12.24
C GLU A 16 -8.25 -1.61 -12.58
N LYS A 17 -8.45 -2.72 -11.88
CA LYS A 17 -9.56 -3.64 -12.10
C LYS A 17 -10.80 -3.32 -11.29
N ARG A 18 -10.70 -2.38 -10.34
CA ARG A 18 -11.75 -2.07 -9.36
C ARG A 18 -12.18 -3.33 -8.61
N ASP A 19 -11.19 -4.08 -8.14
CA ASP A 19 -11.38 -5.37 -7.49
C ASP A 19 -10.39 -5.51 -6.35
N SER A 20 -10.89 -5.58 -5.11
CA SER A 20 -10.07 -5.66 -3.92
C SER A 20 -9.74 -7.09 -3.50
N SER A 21 -10.24 -8.11 -4.21
CA SER A 21 -10.06 -9.51 -3.79
C SER A 21 -8.60 -9.95 -3.78
N GLY A 22 -7.79 -9.44 -4.71
CA GLY A 22 -6.38 -9.79 -4.80
C GLY A 22 -5.54 -9.22 -3.66
N VAL A 23 -5.85 -8.01 -3.21
CA VAL A 23 -5.09 -7.36 -2.14
C VAL A 23 -5.57 -7.81 -0.75
N GLU A 24 -6.80 -8.27 -0.64
CA GLU A 24 -7.38 -8.69 0.64
C GLU A 24 -6.59 -9.81 1.30
N LYS A 25 -6.03 -10.72 0.53
CA LYS A 25 -5.28 -11.87 1.06
C LYS A 25 -3.97 -11.47 1.75
N PHE A 26 -3.51 -10.23 1.56
CA PHE A 26 -2.27 -9.73 2.17
C PHE A 26 -2.50 -9.06 3.52
N ILE A 27 -3.74 -8.90 3.96
CA ILE A 27 -4.06 -8.13 5.16
C ILE A 27 -4.88 -8.95 6.15
N THR A 28 -4.74 -8.59 7.45
CA THR A 28 -5.48 -9.23 8.54
C THR A 28 -6.86 -8.58 8.69
N ASP A 29 -7.73 -9.21 9.50
CA ASP A 29 -9.06 -8.67 9.76
C ASP A 29 -9.03 -7.34 10.52
N ASP A 30 -7.97 -7.10 11.32
CA ASP A 30 -7.80 -5.86 12.07
C ASP A 30 -6.90 -4.84 11.35
N PHE A 31 -6.70 -5.01 10.07
CA PHE A 31 -5.83 -4.15 9.26
C PHE A 31 -6.23 -2.67 9.33
N GLU A 32 -5.22 -1.79 9.39
CA GLU A 32 -5.41 -0.35 9.27
C GLU A 32 -4.46 0.23 8.24
N MET A 33 -4.97 1.07 7.35
CA MET A 33 -4.19 1.91 6.45
C MET A 33 -4.09 3.30 7.08
N ILE A 34 -2.89 3.75 7.36
CA ILE A 34 -2.64 5.00 8.08
C ILE A 34 -1.85 5.95 7.18
N THR A 35 -2.47 7.07 6.83
CA THR A 35 -1.82 8.13 6.03
C THR A 35 -1.80 9.41 6.84
N PRO A 36 -1.07 10.46 6.38
CA PRO A 36 -1.08 11.73 7.07
C PRO A 36 -2.47 12.37 7.19
N LEU A 37 -3.39 12.01 6.29
CA LEU A 37 -4.70 12.65 6.23
C LEU A 37 -5.79 11.85 6.92
N ARG A 38 -5.65 10.52 7.03
CA ARG A 38 -6.71 9.69 7.58
C ARG A 38 -6.24 8.29 7.94
N ARG A 39 -7.11 7.59 8.65
CA ARG A 39 -6.92 6.20 9.05
C ARG A 39 -8.11 5.40 8.56
N GLU A 40 -7.86 4.30 7.85
CA GLU A 40 -8.89 3.42 7.30
C GLU A 40 -8.77 2.03 7.88
N ALA A 41 -9.87 1.47 8.36
CA ALA A 41 -9.94 0.05 8.74
C ALA A 41 -9.98 -0.82 7.48
N LYS A 42 -9.91 -2.13 7.66
CA LYS A 42 -9.86 -3.09 6.55
C LYS A 42 -10.97 -2.85 5.51
N GLN A 43 -12.24 -2.75 5.96
CA GLN A 43 -13.34 -2.61 5.02
C GLN A 43 -13.28 -1.29 4.25
N GLY A 44 -12.95 -0.19 4.93
CA GLY A 44 -12.79 1.10 4.25
C GLY A 44 -11.67 1.08 3.23
N PHE A 45 -10.55 0.41 3.56
CA PHE A 45 -9.46 0.23 2.61
C PHE A 45 -9.89 -0.59 1.39
N LEU A 46 -10.57 -1.71 1.61
CA LEU A 46 -11.03 -2.57 0.51
C LEU A 46 -12.06 -1.84 -0.37
N ASP A 47 -12.96 -1.08 0.23
CA ASP A 47 -13.95 -0.29 -0.52
C ASP A 47 -13.27 0.76 -1.39
N TRP A 48 -12.23 1.40 -0.85
CA TRP A 48 -11.45 2.41 -1.58
C TRP A 48 -10.73 1.77 -2.79
N VAL A 49 -10.13 0.60 -2.61
CA VAL A 49 -9.47 -0.13 -3.71
C VAL A 49 -10.50 -0.50 -4.79
N ALA A 50 -11.66 -1.03 -4.39
CA ALA A 50 -12.71 -1.44 -5.32
C ALA A 50 -13.33 -0.26 -6.06
N ALA A 51 -13.26 0.95 -5.49
CA ALA A 51 -13.72 2.17 -6.14
C ALA A 51 -12.69 2.74 -7.13
N GLY A 52 -11.52 2.12 -7.24
CA GLY A 52 -10.47 2.57 -8.15
C GLY A 52 -9.29 3.24 -7.45
N GLY A 53 -9.36 3.42 -6.14
CA GLY A 53 -8.29 4.03 -5.37
C GLY A 53 -7.96 5.45 -5.83
N ASN A 54 -6.68 5.80 -5.76
CA ASN A 54 -6.19 7.05 -6.32
C ASN A 54 -5.79 6.83 -7.78
N PRO A 55 -5.94 7.84 -8.64
CA PRO A 55 -5.49 7.74 -10.04
C PRO A 55 -3.96 7.90 -10.12
N THR A 56 -3.24 7.01 -9.43
CA THR A 56 -1.79 7.04 -9.34
C THR A 56 -1.22 5.69 -9.71
N THR A 57 0.03 5.69 -10.14
CA THR A 57 0.78 4.47 -10.45
C THR A 57 1.95 4.35 -9.49
N VAL A 58 2.13 3.21 -8.89
CA VAL A 58 3.27 2.90 -8.03
C VAL A 58 4.43 2.45 -8.93
N SER A 59 5.59 3.07 -8.76
CA SER A 59 6.79 2.70 -9.52
C SER A 59 8.04 2.83 -8.65
N ASP A 60 9.14 2.29 -9.17
CA ASP A 60 10.46 2.38 -8.51
C ASP A 60 10.42 1.90 -7.06
N ILE A 61 9.81 0.74 -6.84
CA ILE A 61 9.71 0.16 -5.49
C ILE A 61 11.09 -0.30 -5.02
N GLU A 62 11.51 0.24 -3.88
CA GLU A 62 12.75 -0.18 -3.22
C GLU A 62 12.41 -0.72 -1.84
N VAL A 63 12.75 -1.97 -1.57
CA VAL A 63 12.58 -2.56 -0.25
C VAL A 63 13.83 -2.21 0.57
N ILE A 64 13.66 -1.31 1.54
CA ILE A 64 14.76 -0.87 2.39
C ILE A 64 15.09 -1.94 3.42
N TYR A 65 14.07 -2.53 4.00
CA TYR A 65 14.22 -3.59 4.99
C TYR A 65 12.93 -4.40 5.09
N GLU A 66 13.06 -5.71 5.19
CA GLU A 66 11.89 -6.56 5.41
C GLU A 66 12.29 -7.82 6.17
N ASN A 67 11.49 -8.18 7.17
CA ASN A 67 11.58 -9.46 7.88
C ASN A 67 10.16 -9.99 8.11
N ASP A 68 10.01 -10.95 9.04
CA ASP A 68 8.69 -11.54 9.30
C ASP A 68 7.73 -10.59 10.00
N ASP A 69 8.25 -9.54 10.66
CA ASP A 69 7.46 -8.64 11.50
C ASP A 69 7.19 -7.29 10.86
N ILE A 70 8.08 -6.83 9.97
CA ILE A 70 8.03 -5.46 9.44
C ILE A 70 8.59 -5.39 8.04
N ALA A 71 8.05 -4.45 7.26
CA ALA A 71 8.58 -4.11 5.95
C ALA A 71 8.65 -2.59 5.82
N VAL A 72 9.81 -2.09 5.35
CA VAL A 72 9.99 -0.67 5.06
C VAL A 72 10.32 -0.56 3.57
N VAL A 73 9.50 0.19 2.84
CA VAL A 73 9.66 0.37 1.40
C VAL A 73 9.61 1.83 1.02
N TYR A 74 10.22 2.14 -0.09
CA TYR A 74 10.26 3.48 -0.67
C TYR A 74 9.85 3.35 -2.13
N HIS A 75 8.95 4.20 -2.59
CA HIS A 75 8.50 4.13 -3.97
C HIS A 75 8.04 5.49 -4.46
N VAL A 76 7.76 5.57 -5.76
CA VAL A 76 7.24 6.77 -6.40
C VAL A 76 5.75 6.55 -6.67
N LEU A 77 4.93 7.58 -6.39
CA LEU A 77 3.54 7.65 -6.84
C LEU A 77 3.48 8.66 -7.98
N GLN A 78 3.11 8.19 -9.16
CA GLN A 78 2.96 9.04 -10.34
C GLN A 78 1.49 9.29 -10.61
N SER A 79 1.11 10.56 -10.73
CA SER A 79 -0.27 10.96 -10.97
C SER A 79 -0.35 11.75 -12.26
N GLY A 80 -0.77 11.09 -13.35
CA GLY A 80 -0.89 11.74 -14.64
C GLY A 80 0.43 12.34 -15.11
N ASN A 81 0.42 13.64 -15.42
CA ASN A 81 1.60 14.38 -15.85
C ASN A 81 2.33 15.08 -14.70
N ALA A 82 1.89 14.89 -13.48
CA ALA A 82 2.53 15.53 -12.33
C ALA A 82 3.89 14.86 -12.04
N VAL A 83 4.79 15.63 -11.42
CA VAL A 83 6.04 15.08 -10.91
C VAL A 83 5.72 14.04 -9.85
N GLY A 84 6.37 12.89 -9.93
CA GLY A 84 6.14 11.80 -9.00
C GLY A 84 6.44 12.18 -7.55
N ALA A 85 5.55 11.85 -6.65
CA ALA A 85 5.77 12.02 -5.21
C ALA A 85 6.54 10.81 -4.68
N LYS A 86 7.50 11.07 -3.80
CA LYS A 86 8.26 10.00 -3.16
C LYS A 86 7.58 9.63 -1.85
N VAL A 87 7.40 8.34 -1.64
CA VAL A 87 6.60 7.81 -0.54
C VAL A 87 7.40 6.76 0.21
N MET A 88 7.43 6.88 1.54
CA MET A 88 7.99 5.83 2.40
C MET A 88 6.85 5.16 3.13
N CYS A 89 6.85 3.84 3.13
CA CYS A 89 5.82 3.05 3.79
C CYS A 89 6.45 2.10 4.80
N CYS A 90 5.73 1.89 5.91
CA CYS A 90 6.13 0.93 6.92
C CYS A 90 4.94 0.01 7.20
N GLY A 91 5.08 -1.26 6.84
CA GLY A 91 4.07 -2.27 7.09
C GLY A 91 4.44 -3.12 8.30
N SER A 92 3.49 -3.37 9.18
CA SER A 92 3.66 -4.30 10.31
C SER A 92 2.92 -5.60 9.99
N LYS A 93 3.57 -6.73 10.24
CA LYS A 93 3.06 -8.06 9.85
C LYS A 93 2.81 -8.95 11.04
N ARG A 94 1.84 -9.87 10.88
CA ARG A 94 1.53 -10.95 11.81
C ARG A 94 1.12 -12.15 10.97
N ASP A 95 1.81 -13.27 11.16
CA ASP A 95 1.53 -14.52 10.42
C ASP A 95 1.53 -14.33 8.90
N GLY A 96 2.48 -13.53 8.41
CA GLY A 96 2.65 -13.32 6.97
C GLY A 96 1.72 -12.31 6.34
N LYS A 97 0.84 -11.67 7.12
CA LYS A 97 -0.10 -10.66 6.63
C LYS A 97 0.12 -9.33 7.33
N PHE A 98 -0.17 -8.24 6.62
CA PHE A 98 -0.07 -6.90 7.20
C PHE A 98 -1.28 -6.61 8.07
N TYR A 99 -1.04 -6.10 9.30
CA TYR A 99 -2.10 -5.59 10.16
C TYR A 99 -2.08 -4.07 10.25
N ALA A 100 -1.03 -3.43 9.76
CA ALA A 100 -0.95 -1.97 9.65
C ALA A 100 -0.03 -1.59 8.50
N TRP A 101 -0.39 -0.56 7.76
CA TRP A 101 0.41 -0.02 6.68
C TRP A 101 0.42 1.50 6.84
N ARG A 102 1.58 2.06 7.14
CA ARG A 102 1.75 3.49 7.37
C ARG A 102 2.43 4.12 6.17
N VAL A 103 1.90 5.25 5.75
CA VAL A 103 2.39 5.99 4.59
C VAL A 103 2.88 7.35 5.03
N ALA A 104 4.11 7.69 4.66
CA ALA A 104 4.68 9.02 4.86
C ALA A 104 5.11 9.56 3.51
N MET A 105 4.68 10.76 3.17
CA MET A 105 5.01 11.39 1.91
C MET A 105 6.08 12.45 2.13
N ALA A 106 7.13 12.39 1.32
CA ALA A 106 8.17 13.41 1.36
C ALA A 106 7.63 14.70 0.73
N ALA A 107 7.86 15.82 1.39
CA ALA A 107 7.61 17.12 0.79
C ALA A 107 8.61 17.35 -0.33
N SER A 108 8.11 17.75 -1.47
CA SER A 108 8.96 18.06 -2.61
C SER A 108 9.47 19.50 -2.53
#